data_5b92bdf0b7aa4189e1ae68c696fcacdd
#
_entry.id   5b92bdf0b7aa4189e1ae68c696fcacdd
#
_cell.length_a   1.000
_cell.length_b   1.000
_cell.length_c   1.000
_cell.angle_alpha   90.00
_cell.angle_beta   90.00
_cell.angle_gamma   90.00
#
_symmetry.space_group_name_H-M   'P 1'
#
loop_
_entity.id
_entity.type
_entity.pdbx_description
1 polymer ?
#
loop_
_entity_poly.entity_id
_entity_poly.type
_entity_poly.pdbx_seq_one_letter_code
_entity_poly.pdbx_strand_id
1 'polypeptide(L)'
;MFTEITPEQAGISSRSVAKFIQKMEQRGLYNHSVLLARGDRIFCEGYWAPYNADSLNRLYSQTKSFEGIAICLLADEGKLSLDDRIVDHFPEKIHREIPAHLSRQTIRHMLNMQTCLTDPAWFADKSAVDRTEYYLNRIPPFRTPGLVWQYDSAGSQVLTSLVEKLSGMRLLDYLKEKLFNAMGTFSTARILKTRNGDSWGDSALLCTLRDVASFGWLLMNGGKYGDTQLIPEALVQEAIAKQVDCDETGFGEAFHADGYGYQIWHFLDGFAFVGMGGQLTVAFPQRDLLFSITGDNQGYPGAYSLILACLQDFILDELQDSPLPENPEAFAELQSLLSSLQLKHIPGPTESAYQNTLNGVRYICEENRMDISEFSFRFDSEDTGVFCYRNAQGYKELPFGLGKNVFGKFPQWGYSDEYGGLSGGDDFFYDCAASAAWREEQKLVLKVQIIDKYLGNFFAIFSFRDGGACVHISKTAEDFLHEYYGWINARAE
;
A
#
# COMPACT_ATOMS: atom_id res chain seq x y z
N MET A 1 8.21 -19.23 -13.75
CA MET A 1 9.04 -18.76 -12.61
C MET A 1 10.04 -17.77 -13.16
N PHE A 2 10.17 -16.61 -12.56
CA PHE A 2 11.13 -15.59 -12.98
C PHE A 2 12.57 -16.11 -12.97
N THR A 3 13.34 -15.76 -14.00
CA THR A 3 14.79 -15.97 -14.08
C THR A 3 15.50 -14.62 -13.91
N GLU A 4 16.78 -14.63 -13.57
CA GLU A 4 17.57 -13.41 -13.39
C GLU A 4 18.51 -13.20 -14.56
N ILE A 5 18.62 -11.95 -15.01
CA ILE A 5 19.53 -11.51 -16.08
C ILE A 5 20.19 -10.18 -15.68
N THR A 6 21.22 -9.78 -16.42
CA THR A 6 21.78 -8.44 -16.25
C THR A 6 20.88 -7.39 -16.91
N PRO A 7 20.91 -6.13 -16.47
CA PRO A 7 20.21 -5.05 -17.17
C PRO A 7 20.63 -4.93 -18.65
N GLU A 8 21.90 -5.15 -18.95
CA GLU A 8 22.41 -5.14 -20.32
C GLU A 8 21.74 -6.21 -21.18
N GLN A 9 21.51 -7.42 -20.66
CA GLN A 9 20.76 -8.47 -21.35
C GLN A 9 19.27 -8.10 -21.56
N ALA A 10 18.72 -7.27 -20.67
CA ALA A 10 17.38 -6.72 -20.83
C ALA A 10 17.31 -5.55 -21.84
N GLY A 11 18.44 -5.04 -22.33
CA GLY A 11 18.51 -3.90 -23.25
C GLY A 11 18.59 -2.54 -22.57
N ILE A 12 18.99 -2.50 -21.29
CA ILE A 12 19.19 -1.25 -20.54
C ILE A 12 20.53 -1.29 -19.80
N SER A 13 21.17 -0.13 -19.59
CA SER A 13 22.44 -0.12 -18.87
C SER A 13 22.24 -0.27 -17.37
N SER A 14 23.12 -1.01 -16.71
CA SER A 14 23.17 -1.07 -15.23
C SER A 14 23.28 0.32 -14.60
N ARG A 15 23.93 1.28 -15.29
CA ARG A 15 24.04 2.66 -14.82
C ARG A 15 22.71 3.41 -14.85
N SER A 16 21.85 3.19 -15.84
CA SER A 16 20.50 3.80 -15.90
C SER A 16 19.62 3.27 -14.77
N VAL A 17 19.66 1.96 -14.51
CA VAL A 17 18.96 1.34 -13.38
C VAL A 17 19.47 1.89 -12.04
N ALA A 18 20.79 2.02 -11.87
CA ALA A 18 21.37 2.62 -10.66
C ALA A 18 20.92 4.07 -10.46
N LYS A 19 20.88 4.89 -11.53
CA LYS A 19 20.38 6.27 -11.47
C LYS A 19 18.90 6.33 -11.06
N PHE A 20 18.07 5.41 -11.58
CA PHE A 20 16.66 5.29 -11.17
C PHE A 20 16.53 5.11 -9.66
N ILE A 21 17.23 4.14 -9.08
CA ILE A 21 17.23 3.88 -7.63
C ILE A 21 17.77 5.09 -6.86
N GLN A 22 18.92 5.62 -7.26
CA GLN A 22 19.54 6.76 -6.60
C GLN A 22 18.66 8.01 -6.62
N LYS A 23 17.89 8.22 -7.71
CA LYS A 23 17.01 9.38 -7.83
C LYS A 23 15.84 9.30 -6.85
N MET A 24 15.23 8.13 -6.71
CA MET A 24 14.19 7.89 -5.70
C MET A 24 14.75 8.10 -4.28
N GLU A 25 15.97 7.62 -4.02
CA GLU A 25 16.67 7.81 -2.75
C GLU A 25 16.90 9.31 -2.46
N GLN A 26 17.44 10.06 -3.42
CA GLN A 26 17.70 11.49 -3.27
C GLN A 26 16.43 12.30 -3.04
N ARG A 27 15.32 11.90 -3.61
CA ARG A 27 14.02 12.55 -3.46
C ARG A 27 13.31 12.23 -2.16
N GLY A 28 13.85 11.34 -1.35
CA GLY A 28 13.32 11.03 -0.02
C GLY A 28 12.11 10.11 -0.02
N LEU A 29 11.89 9.33 -1.08
CA LEU A 29 10.84 8.32 -1.10
C LEU A 29 11.12 7.20 -0.09
N TYR A 30 10.07 6.69 0.53
CA TYR A 30 10.10 5.60 1.50
C TYR A 30 9.68 4.30 0.82
N ASN A 31 10.59 3.75 0.04
CA ASN A 31 10.37 2.49 -0.66
C ASN A 31 10.70 1.30 0.24
N HIS A 32 10.05 0.17 0.00
CA HIS A 32 10.29 -1.09 0.69
C HIS A 32 10.93 -2.13 -0.24
N SER A 33 10.48 -2.20 -1.48
CA SER A 33 11.00 -3.13 -2.47
C SER A 33 10.77 -2.61 -3.89
N VAL A 34 11.58 -3.05 -4.84
CA VAL A 34 11.49 -2.71 -6.26
C VAL A 34 11.86 -3.90 -7.12
N LEU A 35 11.12 -4.10 -8.23
CA LEU A 35 11.40 -5.12 -9.23
C LEU A 35 11.19 -4.54 -10.62
N LEU A 36 12.13 -4.82 -11.51
CA LEU A 36 12.05 -4.57 -12.95
C LEU A 36 12.33 -5.88 -13.70
N ALA A 37 11.44 -6.23 -14.62
CA ALA A 37 11.58 -7.42 -15.42
C ALA A 37 11.28 -7.15 -16.90
N ARG A 38 11.95 -7.87 -17.78
CA ARG A 38 11.62 -7.95 -19.19
C ARG A 38 11.05 -9.34 -19.49
N GLY A 39 9.77 -9.42 -19.76
CA GLY A 39 9.05 -10.68 -19.78
C GLY A 39 9.10 -11.37 -18.41
N ASP A 40 9.54 -12.62 -18.40
CA ASP A 40 9.75 -13.43 -17.20
C ASP A 40 11.18 -13.31 -16.64
N ARG A 41 11.96 -12.31 -17.07
CA ARG A 41 13.38 -12.15 -16.71
C ARG A 41 13.60 -10.89 -15.89
N ILE A 42 13.88 -11.05 -14.60
CA ILE A 42 14.20 -9.97 -13.68
C ILE A 42 15.61 -9.44 -13.96
N PHE A 43 15.74 -8.12 -14.17
CA PHE A 43 17.04 -7.46 -14.34
C PHE A 43 17.38 -6.48 -13.21
N CYS A 44 16.42 -6.17 -12.34
CA CYS A 44 16.64 -5.42 -11.11
C CYS A 44 15.65 -5.87 -10.05
N GLU A 45 16.19 -6.18 -8.87
CA GLU A 45 15.39 -6.46 -7.68
C GLU A 45 16.13 -5.95 -6.46
N GLY A 46 15.45 -5.16 -5.63
CA GLY A 46 16.05 -4.53 -4.47
C GLY A 46 15.06 -4.37 -3.32
N TYR A 47 15.59 -4.41 -2.09
CA TYR A 47 14.81 -4.34 -0.86
C TYR A 47 15.47 -3.36 0.10
N TRP A 48 14.67 -2.48 0.70
CA TRP A 48 15.13 -1.57 1.74
C TRP A 48 15.06 -2.28 3.09
N ALA A 49 16.21 -2.71 3.62
CA ALA A 49 16.26 -3.41 4.91
C ALA A 49 15.47 -2.65 6.00
N PRO A 50 14.61 -3.35 6.79
CA PRO A 50 14.59 -4.79 7.04
C PRO A 50 13.76 -5.62 6.04
N TYR A 51 13.14 -4.98 5.04
CA TYR A 51 12.42 -5.72 4.00
C TYR A 51 13.37 -6.59 3.20
N ASN A 52 12.84 -7.73 2.74
CA ASN A 52 13.56 -8.75 1.97
C ASN A 52 12.58 -9.50 1.04
N ALA A 53 13.07 -10.49 0.30
CA ALA A 53 12.27 -11.25 -0.66
C ALA A 53 11.07 -11.99 -0.06
N ASP A 54 11.12 -12.32 1.21
CA ASP A 54 10.05 -13.04 1.92
C ASP A 54 9.04 -12.08 2.60
N SER A 55 9.31 -10.79 2.58
CA SER A 55 8.45 -9.79 3.21
C SER A 55 7.09 -9.72 2.53
N LEU A 56 6.04 -9.89 3.31
CA LEU A 56 4.67 -9.70 2.85
C LEU A 56 4.31 -8.21 2.91
N ASN A 57 4.07 -7.63 1.74
CA ASN A 57 3.63 -6.26 1.62
C ASN A 57 2.11 -6.21 1.48
N ARG A 58 1.44 -5.33 2.23
CA ARG A 58 0.02 -5.07 2.00
C ARG A 58 -0.13 -4.27 0.73
N LEU A 59 -0.87 -4.82 -0.21
CA LEU A 59 -1.04 -4.24 -1.55
C LEU A 59 -2.01 -3.06 -1.59
N TYR A 60 -2.80 -2.86 -0.53
CA TYR A 60 -3.88 -1.88 -0.54
C TYR A 60 -4.75 -2.06 -1.78
N SER A 61 -5.08 -1.01 -2.48
CA SER A 61 -6.01 -1.07 -3.62
C SER A 61 -5.53 -1.85 -4.83
N GLN A 62 -4.25 -2.26 -4.91
CA GLN A 62 -3.86 -3.26 -5.92
C GLN A 62 -4.66 -4.57 -5.78
N THR A 63 -5.18 -4.87 -4.56
CA THR A 63 -6.04 -6.03 -4.30
C THR A 63 -7.26 -6.07 -5.22
N LYS A 64 -7.81 -4.91 -5.58
CA LYS A 64 -8.97 -4.81 -6.48
C LYS A 64 -8.75 -5.45 -7.85
N SER A 65 -7.53 -5.37 -8.38
CA SER A 65 -7.21 -5.98 -9.68
C SER A 65 -7.30 -7.51 -9.64
N PHE A 66 -6.96 -8.10 -8.49
CA PHE A 66 -7.13 -9.54 -8.27
C PHE A 66 -8.60 -9.93 -8.19
N GLU A 67 -9.41 -9.13 -7.50
CA GLU A 67 -10.84 -9.28 -7.40
C GLU A 67 -11.52 -9.14 -8.76
N GLY A 68 -11.13 -8.12 -9.56
CA GLY A 68 -11.67 -7.92 -10.92
C GLY A 68 -11.46 -9.14 -11.81
N ILE A 69 -10.26 -9.73 -11.78
CA ILE A 69 -9.97 -10.98 -12.51
C ILE A 69 -10.77 -12.16 -11.95
N ALA A 70 -10.97 -12.25 -10.62
CA ALA A 70 -11.82 -13.30 -10.04
C ALA A 70 -13.27 -13.22 -10.52
N ILE A 71 -13.84 -12.02 -10.65
CA ILE A 71 -15.18 -11.80 -11.25
C ILE A 71 -15.19 -12.23 -12.71
N CYS A 72 -14.17 -11.86 -13.47
CA CYS A 72 -14.05 -12.26 -14.87
C CYS A 72 -14.00 -13.79 -15.03
N LEU A 73 -13.27 -14.50 -14.19
CA LEU A 73 -13.20 -15.96 -14.18
C LEU A 73 -14.56 -16.59 -13.85
N LEU A 74 -15.32 -16.03 -12.91
CA LEU A 74 -16.69 -16.50 -12.61
C LEU A 74 -17.64 -16.28 -13.79
N ALA A 75 -17.46 -15.20 -14.56
CA ALA A 75 -18.23 -14.96 -15.77
C ALA A 75 -17.89 -16.00 -16.87
N ASP A 76 -16.61 -16.32 -17.05
CA ASP A 76 -16.14 -17.36 -17.97
C ASP A 76 -16.67 -18.76 -17.57
N GLU A 77 -16.76 -19.03 -16.27
CA GLU A 77 -17.39 -20.25 -15.73
C GLU A 77 -18.93 -20.27 -15.90
N GLY A 78 -19.54 -19.21 -16.40
CA GLY A 78 -20.99 -19.08 -16.54
C GLY A 78 -21.76 -18.96 -15.23
N LYS A 79 -21.10 -18.59 -14.13
CA LYS A 79 -21.72 -18.41 -12.81
C LYS A 79 -22.40 -17.06 -12.63
N LEU A 80 -22.05 -16.09 -13.45
CA LEU A 80 -22.64 -14.75 -13.51
C LEU A 80 -22.53 -14.19 -14.94
N SER A 81 -23.31 -13.16 -15.24
CA SER A 81 -23.08 -12.24 -16.35
C SER A 81 -22.59 -10.90 -15.81
N LEU A 82 -21.65 -10.24 -16.48
CA LEU A 82 -21.22 -8.90 -16.09
C LEU A 82 -22.38 -7.88 -16.15
N ASP A 83 -23.44 -8.17 -16.89
CA ASP A 83 -24.62 -7.34 -17.03
C ASP A 83 -25.73 -7.70 -16.02
N ASP A 84 -25.52 -8.70 -15.16
CA ASP A 84 -26.39 -9.00 -14.04
C ASP A 84 -26.46 -7.81 -13.08
N ARG A 85 -27.65 -7.55 -12.52
CA ARG A 85 -27.83 -6.54 -11.49
C ARG A 85 -27.29 -7.04 -10.17
N ILE A 86 -26.46 -6.25 -9.51
CA ILE A 86 -25.83 -6.67 -8.23
C ILE A 86 -26.86 -7.03 -7.16
N VAL A 87 -28.01 -6.35 -7.14
CA VAL A 87 -29.09 -6.60 -6.17
C VAL A 87 -29.70 -8.00 -6.30
N ASP A 88 -29.68 -8.60 -7.47
CA ASP A 88 -30.23 -9.94 -7.71
C ASP A 88 -29.37 -11.05 -7.08
N HIS A 89 -28.10 -10.75 -6.81
CA HIS A 89 -27.19 -11.69 -6.18
C HIS A 89 -27.24 -11.69 -4.65
N PHE A 90 -27.86 -10.68 -4.02
CA PHE A 90 -27.91 -10.54 -2.56
C PHE A 90 -29.31 -10.20 -2.01
N PRO A 91 -30.38 -10.89 -2.45
CA PRO A 91 -31.74 -10.58 -2.01
C PRO A 91 -31.88 -10.72 -0.48
N GLU A 92 -31.11 -11.63 0.14
CA GLU A 92 -31.12 -11.87 1.60
C GLU A 92 -30.51 -10.74 2.42
N LYS A 93 -29.69 -9.87 1.81
CA LYS A 93 -29.05 -8.72 2.46
C LYS A 93 -29.81 -7.41 2.26
N ILE A 94 -30.93 -7.41 1.55
CA ILE A 94 -31.71 -6.22 1.25
C ILE A 94 -32.91 -6.14 2.18
N HIS A 95 -32.96 -5.13 3.04
CA HIS A 95 -33.97 -4.99 4.09
C HIS A 95 -34.91 -3.81 3.89
N ARG A 96 -34.90 -3.21 2.69
CA ARG A 96 -35.70 -2.03 2.33
C ARG A 96 -36.05 -2.06 0.84
N GLU A 97 -36.93 -1.15 0.43
CA GLU A 97 -37.19 -0.90 -1.00
C GLU A 97 -35.89 -0.49 -1.69
N ILE A 98 -35.60 -1.15 -2.83
CA ILE A 98 -34.39 -0.90 -3.60
C ILE A 98 -34.54 0.40 -4.38
N PRO A 99 -33.66 1.40 -4.19
CA PRO A 99 -33.70 2.63 -4.97
C PRO A 99 -33.51 2.38 -6.46
N ALA A 100 -34.22 3.13 -7.30
CA ALA A 100 -34.25 2.95 -8.74
C ALA A 100 -32.87 2.99 -9.43
N HIS A 101 -31.90 3.72 -8.88
CA HIS A 101 -30.53 3.76 -9.41
C HIS A 101 -29.76 2.48 -9.02
N LEU A 102 -29.84 2.04 -7.77
CA LEU A 102 -29.20 0.82 -7.30
C LEU A 102 -29.79 -0.42 -8.00
N SER A 103 -31.09 -0.44 -8.25
CA SER A 103 -31.74 -1.55 -8.96
C SER A 103 -31.28 -1.75 -10.41
N ARG A 104 -30.59 -0.76 -10.99
CA ARG A 104 -30.04 -0.80 -12.35
C ARG A 104 -28.53 -0.97 -12.39
N GLN A 105 -27.87 -0.98 -11.23
CA GLN A 105 -26.42 -1.14 -11.15
C GLN A 105 -26.03 -2.57 -11.46
N THR A 106 -25.18 -2.74 -12.47
CA THR A 106 -24.66 -4.04 -12.90
C THR A 106 -23.27 -4.30 -12.31
N ILE A 107 -22.84 -5.56 -12.37
CA ILE A 107 -21.47 -5.97 -12.00
C ILE A 107 -20.46 -5.22 -12.87
N ARG A 108 -20.71 -5.06 -14.19
CA ARG A 108 -19.86 -4.27 -15.10
C ARG A 108 -19.71 -2.82 -14.63
N HIS A 109 -20.77 -2.16 -14.20
CA HIS A 109 -20.69 -0.81 -13.65
C HIS A 109 -19.78 -0.75 -12.42
N MET A 110 -19.79 -1.79 -11.58
CA MET A 110 -18.94 -1.87 -10.40
C MET A 110 -17.48 -2.14 -10.77
N LEU A 111 -17.21 -3.03 -11.71
CA LEU A 111 -15.85 -3.27 -12.22
C LEU A 111 -15.23 -2.01 -12.81
N ASN A 112 -16.01 -1.20 -13.50
CA ASN A 112 -15.57 0.04 -14.14
C ASN A 112 -15.63 1.27 -13.22
N MET A 113 -15.95 1.12 -11.93
CA MET A 113 -16.10 2.25 -11.00
C MET A 113 -17.16 3.29 -11.42
N GLN A 114 -18.19 2.85 -12.17
CA GLN A 114 -19.34 3.67 -12.57
C GLN A 114 -20.58 3.36 -11.73
N THR A 115 -20.39 3.25 -10.42
CA THR A 115 -21.44 2.91 -9.46
C THR A 115 -22.47 4.04 -9.26
N CYS A 116 -23.59 3.73 -8.64
CA CYS A 116 -24.65 4.71 -8.37
C CYS A 116 -24.41 5.53 -7.10
N LEU A 117 -23.47 5.18 -6.24
CA LEU A 117 -23.21 5.89 -5.01
C LEU A 117 -22.43 7.19 -5.25
N THR A 118 -22.84 8.26 -4.59
CA THR A 118 -22.16 9.57 -4.64
C THR A 118 -21.16 9.75 -3.52
N ASP A 119 -21.30 8.94 -2.47
CA ASP A 119 -20.39 8.90 -1.32
C ASP A 119 -20.08 7.45 -0.99
N PRO A 120 -18.92 6.93 -1.44
CA PRO A 120 -18.52 5.54 -1.25
C PRO A 120 -17.99 5.22 0.16
N ALA A 121 -18.03 6.16 1.08
CA ALA A 121 -17.26 6.07 2.32
C ALA A 121 -17.86 5.12 3.37
N TRP A 122 -17.82 3.82 3.14
CA TRP A 122 -18.05 2.82 4.20
C TRP A 122 -17.01 2.93 5.34
N PHE A 123 -15.85 3.51 5.09
CA PHE A 123 -14.86 3.86 6.11
C PHE A 123 -15.39 4.84 7.18
N ALA A 124 -16.40 5.64 6.86
CA ALA A 124 -17.00 6.57 7.80
C ALA A 124 -17.90 5.89 8.84
N ASP A 125 -18.47 4.71 8.54
CA ASP A 125 -19.30 3.95 9.46
C ASP A 125 -18.56 2.71 10.00
N LYS A 126 -17.89 2.92 11.13
CA LYS A 126 -17.18 1.85 11.85
C LYS A 126 -18.12 0.83 12.49
N SER A 127 -19.43 1.09 12.55
CA SER A 127 -20.43 0.17 13.08
C SER A 127 -20.86 -0.89 12.08
N ALA A 128 -20.63 -0.68 10.78
CA ALA A 128 -21.00 -1.62 9.75
C ALA A 128 -20.24 -2.95 9.91
N VAL A 129 -20.96 -4.00 10.29
CA VAL A 129 -20.40 -5.36 10.44
C VAL A 129 -20.28 -6.01 9.07
N ASP A 130 -21.38 -6.04 8.32
CA ASP A 130 -21.43 -6.55 6.94
C ASP A 130 -21.41 -5.38 5.96
N ARG A 131 -20.30 -5.23 5.26
CA ARG A 131 -20.08 -4.11 4.33
C ARG A 131 -20.96 -4.21 3.09
N THR A 132 -21.26 -5.42 2.63
CA THR A 132 -22.16 -5.67 1.49
C THR A 132 -23.59 -5.32 1.85
N GLU A 133 -24.06 -5.74 3.02
CA GLU A 133 -25.38 -5.37 3.53
C GLU A 133 -25.48 -3.85 3.69
N TYR A 134 -24.47 -3.23 4.29
CA TYR A 134 -24.41 -1.76 4.43
C TYR A 134 -24.49 -1.04 3.08
N TYR A 135 -23.73 -1.51 2.07
CA TYR A 135 -23.75 -0.93 0.72
C TYR A 135 -25.14 -1.01 0.08
N LEU A 136 -25.78 -2.18 0.13
CA LEU A 136 -27.06 -2.42 -0.51
C LEU A 136 -28.25 -1.72 0.17
N ASN A 137 -28.10 -1.31 1.42
CA ASN A 137 -29.15 -0.63 2.19
C ASN A 137 -28.89 0.87 2.41
N ARG A 138 -27.91 1.46 1.72
CA ARG A 138 -27.64 2.89 1.84
C ARG A 138 -28.81 3.76 1.35
N ILE A 139 -28.91 4.92 1.97
CA ILE A 139 -29.86 5.97 1.58
C ILE A 139 -29.10 7.03 0.78
N PRO A 140 -29.61 7.50 -0.33
CA PRO A 140 -28.96 8.43 -1.26
C PRO A 140 -28.52 9.77 -0.65
N PRO A 141 -27.83 10.63 -1.43
CA PRO A 141 -28.08 10.77 -2.88
C PRO A 141 -27.47 9.66 -3.72
N PHE A 142 -28.15 9.33 -4.84
CA PHE A 142 -27.66 8.39 -5.85
C PHE A 142 -27.51 9.09 -7.19
N ARG A 143 -26.58 8.60 -8.03
CA ARG A 143 -26.42 8.98 -9.43
C ARG A 143 -26.80 7.81 -10.35
N THR A 144 -26.99 8.09 -11.62
CA THR A 144 -27.25 7.04 -12.61
C THR A 144 -25.99 6.20 -12.82
N PRO A 145 -26.03 4.86 -12.59
CA PRO A 145 -24.86 4.02 -12.82
C PRO A 145 -24.49 3.96 -14.31
N GLY A 146 -23.22 3.76 -14.62
CA GLY A 146 -22.71 3.65 -15.98
C GLY A 146 -22.42 4.97 -16.69
N LEU A 147 -22.60 6.13 -16.05
CA LEU A 147 -22.40 7.43 -16.72
C LEU A 147 -21.17 8.20 -16.24
N VAL A 148 -20.82 8.10 -14.95
CA VAL A 148 -19.72 8.88 -14.38
C VAL A 148 -18.79 7.93 -13.64
N TRP A 149 -17.53 8.01 -13.95
CA TRP A 149 -16.49 7.32 -13.21
C TRP A 149 -16.26 8.00 -11.85
N GLN A 150 -16.18 7.23 -10.80
CA GLN A 150 -15.74 7.68 -9.48
C GLN A 150 -15.23 6.48 -8.70
N TYR A 151 -14.03 6.60 -8.16
CA TYR A 151 -13.43 5.53 -7.38
C TYR A 151 -14.31 5.11 -6.19
N ASP A 152 -14.65 3.82 -6.12
CA ASP A 152 -15.59 3.24 -5.16
C ASP A 152 -15.08 1.94 -4.55
N SER A 153 -14.32 2.05 -3.45
CA SER A 153 -13.82 0.88 -2.71
C SER A 153 -14.94 0.06 -2.06
N ALA A 154 -16.07 0.70 -1.71
CA ALA A 154 -17.18 -0.03 -1.14
C ALA A 154 -17.83 -0.97 -2.17
N GLY A 155 -17.95 -0.51 -3.42
CA GLY A 155 -18.39 -1.35 -4.53
C GLY A 155 -17.46 -2.54 -4.77
N SER A 156 -16.15 -2.32 -4.70
CA SER A 156 -15.16 -3.41 -4.83
C SER A 156 -15.33 -4.44 -3.71
N GLN A 157 -15.56 -4.03 -2.46
CA GLN A 157 -15.81 -4.99 -1.39
C GLN A 157 -17.07 -5.85 -1.64
N VAL A 158 -18.11 -5.29 -2.29
CA VAL A 158 -19.30 -6.07 -2.69
C VAL A 158 -18.94 -7.11 -3.75
N LEU A 159 -18.08 -6.76 -4.71
CA LEU A 159 -17.59 -7.72 -5.71
C LEU A 159 -16.81 -8.87 -5.07
N THR A 160 -16.00 -8.59 -4.05
CA THR A 160 -15.33 -9.64 -3.25
C THR A 160 -16.35 -10.59 -2.62
N SER A 161 -17.37 -10.05 -1.96
CA SER A 161 -18.42 -10.87 -1.36
C SER A 161 -19.19 -11.70 -2.41
N LEU A 162 -19.32 -11.16 -3.64
CA LEU A 162 -19.90 -11.87 -4.77
C LEU A 162 -19.03 -13.06 -5.21
N VAL A 163 -17.71 -12.87 -5.29
CA VAL A 163 -16.78 -13.98 -5.60
C VAL A 163 -16.93 -15.07 -4.54
N GLU A 164 -16.93 -14.74 -3.26
CA GLU A 164 -17.02 -15.72 -2.20
C GLU A 164 -18.38 -16.44 -2.18
N LYS A 165 -19.46 -15.72 -2.44
CA LYS A 165 -20.81 -16.29 -2.52
C LYS A 165 -20.94 -17.30 -3.67
N LEU A 166 -20.49 -16.94 -4.88
CA LEU A 166 -20.67 -17.75 -6.07
C LEU A 166 -19.67 -18.90 -6.21
N SER A 167 -18.46 -18.71 -5.72
CA SER A 167 -17.44 -19.76 -5.70
C SER A 167 -17.59 -20.73 -4.53
N GLY A 168 -18.16 -20.26 -3.41
CA GLY A 168 -18.15 -20.98 -2.15
C GLY A 168 -16.78 -20.99 -1.44
N MET A 169 -15.83 -20.16 -1.92
CA MET A 169 -14.43 -20.10 -1.44
C MET A 169 -14.08 -18.67 -1.04
N ARG A 170 -13.10 -18.49 -0.17
CA ARG A 170 -12.52 -17.17 0.08
C ARG A 170 -11.83 -16.65 -1.19
N LEU A 171 -11.80 -15.33 -1.40
CA LEU A 171 -11.21 -14.72 -2.60
C LEU A 171 -9.82 -15.28 -2.92
N LEU A 172 -8.92 -15.30 -1.92
CA LEU A 172 -7.55 -15.78 -2.12
C LEU A 172 -7.51 -17.28 -2.42
N ASP A 173 -8.37 -18.08 -1.79
CA ASP A 173 -8.42 -19.54 -2.02
C ASP A 173 -8.94 -19.84 -3.44
N TYR A 174 -9.94 -19.10 -3.89
CA TYR A 174 -10.44 -19.19 -5.27
C TYR A 174 -9.33 -18.85 -6.28
N LEU A 175 -8.61 -17.76 -6.08
CA LEU A 175 -7.48 -17.38 -6.96
C LEU A 175 -6.31 -18.38 -6.88
N LYS A 176 -6.04 -18.96 -5.70
CA LYS A 176 -5.05 -20.04 -5.57
C LYS A 176 -5.45 -21.26 -6.36
N GLU A 177 -6.71 -21.68 -6.29
CA GLU A 177 -7.21 -22.82 -7.05
C GLU A 177 -7.14 -22.58 -8.55
N LYS A 178 -7.55 -21.40 -9.01
CA LYS A 178 -7.66 -21.11 -10.45
C LYS A 178 -6.32 -20.75 -11.10
N LEU A 179 -5.44 -20.06 -10.38
CA LEU A 179 -4.25 -19.45 -10.97
C LEU A 179 -2.97 -19.80 -10.21
N PHE A 180 -2.89 -19.45 -8.92
CA PHE A 180 -1.62 -19.33 -8.22
C PHE A 180 -0.95 -20.66 -7.95
N ASN A 181 -1.72 -21.73 -7.71
CA ASN A 181 -1.18 -23.08 -7.55
C ASN A 181 -0.48 -23.57 -8.83
N ALA A 182 -1.06 -23.30 -9.98
CA ALA A 182 -0.46 -23.63 -11.27
C ALA A 182 0.78 -22.79 -11.58
N MET A 183 0.81 -21.54 -11.08
CA MET A 183 1.96 -20.65 -11.20
C MET A 183 3.07 -20.97 -10.18
N GLY A 184 2.76 -21.68 -9.10
CA GLY A 184 3.69 -21.93 -7.99
C GLY A 184 4.01 -20.64 -7.18
N THR A 185 3.08 -19.70 -7.13
CA THR A 185 3.22 -18.37 -6.47
C THR A 185 2.18 -18.18 -5.38
N PHE A 186 2.26 -17.08 -4.63
CA PHE A 186 1.31 -16.72 -3.55
C PHE A 186 1.18 -17.78 -2.43
N SER A 187 2.18 -18.64 -2.24
CA SER A 187 2.11 -19.71 -1.22
C SER A 187 1.98 -19.16 0.20
N THR A 188 2.70 -18.07 0.50
CA THR A 188 2.68 -17.39 1.82
C THR A 188 1.66 -16.26 1.89
N ALA A 189 1.03 -15.91 0.76
CA ALA A 189 0.07 -14.82 0.70
C ALA A 189 -1.13 -15.05 1.62
N ARG A 190 -1.64 -13.96 2.18
CA ARG A 190 -2.83 -13.94 3.03
C ARG A 190 -3.67 -12.69 2.76
N ILE A 191 -4.92 -12.70 3.13
CA ILE A 191 -5.83 -11.56 3.04
C ILE A 191 -6.48 -11.33 4.39
N LEU A 192 -6.55 -10.08 4.84
CA LEU A 192 -7.27 -9.76 6.07
C LEU A 192 -8.78 -9.90 5.84
N LYS A 193 -9.52 -10.13 6.92
CA LYS A 193 -10.97 -10.28 6.92
C LYS A 193 -11.66 -8.99 7.36
N THR A 194 -12.86 -8.80 6.88
CA THR A 194 -13.81 -7.82 7.41
C THR A 194 -14.50 -8.38 8.66
N ARG A 195 -15.28 -7.55 9.36
CA ARG A 195 -15.94 -7.96 10.62
C ARG A 195 -16.86 -9.17 10.49
N ASN A 196 -17.59 -9.29 9.37
CA ASN A 196 -18.44 -10.44 9.10
C ASN A 196 -17.67 -11.67 8.64
N GLY A 197 -16.34 -11.56 8.53
CA GLY A 197 -15.45 -12.65 8.16
C GLY A 197 -15.21 -12.81 6.66
N ASP A 198 -15.78 -11.98 5.78
CA ASP A 198 -15.45 -11.96 4.35
C ASP A 198 -14.01 -11.48 4.17
N SER A 199 -13.36 -11.84 3.07
CA SER A 199 -12.07 -11.24 2.72
C SER A 199 -12.20 -9.72 2.56
N TRP A 200 -11.22 -8.97 3.05
CA TRP A 200 -11.15 -7.54 2.78
C TRP A 200 -10.50 -7.32 1.41
N GLY A 201 -11.27 -7.62 0.36
CA GLY A 201 -10.76 -7.75 -1.00
C GLY A 201 -10.54 -6.44 -1.73
N ASP A 202 -11.11 -5.33 -1.26
CA ASP A 202 -10.82 -4.03 -1.84
C ASP A 202 -9.43 -3.47 -1.45
N SER A 203 -8.76 -4.04 -0.39
CA SER A 203 -7.59 -3.35 0.17
C SER A 203 -6.58 -4.20 0.97
N ALA A 204 -6.74 -5.50 1.17
CA ALA A 204 -5.98 -6.16 2.21
C ALA A 204 -5.31 -7.49 1.86
N LEU A 205 -4.99 -7.69 0.60
CA LEU A 205 -4.08 -8.75 0.17
C LEU A 205 -2.65 -8.42 0.60
N LEU A 206 -1.98 -9.39 1.24
CA LEU A 206 -0.57 -9.36 1.60
C LEU A 206 0.15 -10.45 0.81
N CYS A 207 1.18 -10.07 0.08
CA CYS A 207 2.01 -11.02 -0.68
C CYS A 207 3.43 -10.46 -0.86
N THR A 208 4.32 -11.28 -1.39
CA THR A 208 5.68 -10.86 -1.72
C THR A 208 5.69 -9.97 -2.98
N LEU A 209 6.78 -9.24 -3.20
CA LEU A 209 6.98 -8.46 -4.41
C LEU A 209 6.93 -9.33 -5.67
N ARG A 210 7.57 -10.50 -5.63
CA ARG A 210 7.57 -11.44 -6.76
C ARG A 210 6.19 -12.02 -7.04
N ASP A 211 5.33 -12.18 -6.03
CA ASP A 211 3.96 -12.63 -6.23
C ASP A 211 3.16 -11.61 -7.05
N VAL A 212 3.12 -10.35 -6.60
CA VAL A 212 2.36 -9.32 -7.33
C VAL A 212 2.93 -9.07 -8.74
N ALA A 213 4.25 -9.11 -8.89
CA ALA A 213 4.91 -9.02 -10.19
C ALA A 213 4.51 -10.19 -11.10
N SER A 214 4.42 -11.42 -10.58
CA SER A 214 4.01 -12.59 -11.36
C SER A 214 2.57 -12.49 -11.86
N PHE A 215 1.68 -11.89 -11.08
CA PHE A 215 0.31 -11.61 -11.50
C PHE A 215 0.26 -10.52 -12.59
N GLY A 216 1.06 -9.45 -12.43
CA GLY A 216 1.22 -8.42 -13.47
C GLY A 216 1.73 -9.01 -14.79
N TRP A 217 2.75 -9.86 -14.71
CA TRP A 217 3.28 -10.56 -15.88
C TRP A 217 2.28 -11.54 -16.51
N LEU A 218 1.49 -12.28 -15.71
CA LEU A 218 0.42 -13.15 -16.23
C LEU A 218 -0.55 -12.36 -17.12
N LEU A 219 -1.01 -11.20 -16.66
CA LEU A 219 -1.92 -10.36 -17.45
C LEU A 219 -1.21 -9.74 -18.66
N MET A 220 0.04 -9.28 -18.50
CA MET A 220 0.86 -8.75 -19.58
C MET A 220 1.04 -9.80 -20.72
N ASN A 221 1.11 -11.08 -20.35
CA ASN A 221 1.27 -12.22 -21.27
C ASN A 221 -0.09 -12.83 -21.68
N GLY A 222 -1.18 -12.04 -21.68
CA GLY A 222 -2.48 -12.47 -22.15
C GLY A 222 -3.10 -13.63 -21.35
N GLY A 223 -2.77 -13.77 -20.06
CA GLY A 223 -3.27 -14.84 -19.19
C GLY A 223 -2.53 -16.17 -19.33
N LYS A 224 -1.42 -16.18 -20.04
CA LYS A 224 -0.60 -17.38 -20.26
C LYS A 224 0.58 -17.42 -19.28
N TYR A 225 0.77 -18.54 -18.59
CA TYR A 225 1.89 -18.79 -17.68
C TYR A 225 2.67 -20.04 -18.15
N GLY A 226 3.92 -19.87 -18.56
CA GLY A 226 4.65 -20.90 -19.31
C GLY A 226 3.89 -21.29 -20.57
N ASP A 227 3.61 -22.58 -20.75
CA ASP A 227 2.81 -23.09 -21.89
C ASP A 227 1.31 -23.20 -21.60
N THR A 228 0.86 -22.84 -20.39
CA THR A 228 -0.53 -23.01 -19.96
C THR A 228 -1.31 -21.71 -20.04
N GLN A 229 -2.45 -21.71 -20.72
CA GLN A 229 -3.42 -20.63 -20.69
C GLN A 229 -4.25 -20.76 -19.42
N LEU A 230 -4.02 -19.88 -18.45
CA LEU A 230 -4.73 -19.87 -17.15
C LEU A 230 -5.97 -18.98 -17.18
N ILE A 231 -5.95 -17.89 -17.93
CA ILE A 231 -7.07 -16.96 -18.13
C ILE A 231 -7.26 -16.82 -19.63
N PRO A 232 -8.48 -16.96 -20.17
CA PRO A 232 -8.71 -16.72 -21.60
C PRO A 232 -8.16 -15.38 -22.05
N GLU A 233 -7.40 -15.35 -23.14
CA GLU A 233 -6.73 -14.15 -23.65
C GLU A 233 -7.71 -13.00 -23.88
N ALA A 234 -8.86 -13.29 -24.53
CA ALA A 234 -9.88 -12.27 -24.80
C ALA A 234 -10.40 -11.61 -23.51
N LEU A 235 -10.50 -12.37 -22.43
CA LEU A 235 -10.94 -11.89 -21.13
C LEU A 235 -9.88 -10.97 -20.49
N VAL A 236 -8.60 -11.32 -20.59
CA VAL A 236 -7.52 -10.47 -20.13
C VAL A 236 -7.52 -9.16 -20.92
N GLN A 237 -7.61 -9.23 -22.24
CA GLN A 237 -7.64 -8.05 -23.10
C GLN A 237 -8.82 -7.13 -22.76
N GLU A 238 -10.01 -7.68 -22.49
CA GLU A 238 -11.16 -6.90 -22.06
C GLU A 238 -10.92 -6.25 -20.69
N ALA A 239 -10.34 -6.98 -19.74
CA ALA A 239 -10.13 -6.50 -18.36
C ALA A 239 -9.11 -5.38 -18.26
N ILE A 240 -8.02 -5.42 -19.05
CA ILE A 240 -6.96 -4.40 -19.03
C ILE A 240 -7.23 -3.23 -19.97
N ALA A 241 -8.17 -3.37 -20.91
CA ALA A 241 -8.51 -2.31 -21.85
C ALA A 241 -9.17 -1.12 -21.13
N LYS A 242 -8.99 0.07 -21.69
CA LYS A 242 -9.72 1.26 -21.25
C LYS A 242 -11.21 1.11 -21.54
N GLN A 243 -12.00 0.89 -20.51
CA GLN A 243 -13.46 0.80 -20.57
C GLN A 243 -14.13 2.17 -20.39
N VAL A 244 -13.51 3.04 -19.58
CA VAL A 244 -14.02 4.37 -19.25
C VAL A 244 -12.87 5.36 -19.08
N ASP A 245 -13.14 6.64 -19.31
CA ASP A 245 -12.25 7.74 -18.92
C ASP A 245 -12.30 7.95 -17.40
N CYS A 246 -11.15 8.24 -16.78
CA CYS A 246 -11.07 8.46 -15.33
C CYS A 246 -10.42 9.80 -14.94
N ASP A 247 -10.16 10.67 -15.90
CA ASP A 247 -9.46 11.95 -15.73
C ASP A 247 -10.34 13.06 -15.12
N GLU A 248 -11.68 12.97 -15.29
CA GLU A 248 -12.62 14.02 -14.87
C GLU A 248 -12.69 14.25 -13.35
N THR A 249 -12.28 13.27 -12.54
CA THR A 249 -12.38 13.36 -11.06
C THR A 249 -11.07 13.75 -10.39
N GLY A 250 -9.98 13.93 -11.16
CA GLY A 250 -8.64 14.25 -10.64
C GLY A 250 -7.95 13.12 -9.87
N PHE A 251 -8.64 12.03 -9.54
CA PHE A 251 -8.02 10.92 -8.81
C PHE A 251 -7.00 10.16 -9.66
N GLY A 252 -7.27 10.03 -10.97
CA GLY A 252 -6.36 9.42 -11.94
C GLY A 252 -5.13 10.28 -12.26
N GLU A 253 -5.21 11.61 -12.12
CA GLU A 253 -4.10 12.53 -12.41
C GLU A 253 -2.83 12.21 -11.61
N ALA A 254 -2.99 11.84 -10.32
CA ALA A 254 -1.86 11.49 -9.46
C ALA A 254 -1.04 10.30 -9.98
N PHE A 255 -1.63 9.47 -10.83
CA PHE A 255 -1.02 8.28 -11.43
C PHE A 255 -0.80 8.41 -12.93
N HIS A 256 -1.11 9.56 -13.53
CA HIS A 256 -1.12 9.75 -14.99
C HIS A 256 -1.98 8.71 -15.73
N ALA A 257 -3.02 8.19 -15.06
CA ALA A 257 -3.96 7.27 -15.69
C ALA A 257 -4.95 8.04 -16.57
N ASP A 258 -5.23 7.51 -17.75
CA ASP A 258 -6.16 8.10 -18.71
C ASP A 258 -7.47 7.30 -18.81
N GLY A 259 -7.57 6.16 -18.13
CA GLY A 259 -8.75 5.33 -18.13
C GLY A 259 -8.74 4.22 -17.08
N TYR A 260 -9.84 3.49 -17.04
CA TYR A 260 -10.05 2.39 -16.12
C TYR A 260 -10.69 1.20 -16.83
N GLY A 261 -10.18 0.01 -16.57
CA GLY A 261 -10.74 -1.26 -17.01
C GLY A 261 -11.49 -1.97 -15.89
N TYR A 262 -11.41 -3.29 -15.81
CA TYR A 262 -12.07 -4.08 -14.76
C TYR A 262 -11.22 -4.12 -13.49
N GLN A 263 -11.34 -3.09 -12.65
CA GLN A 263 -10.55 -2.86 -11.43
C GLN A 263 -9.03 -2.70 -11.71
N ILE A 264 -8.69 -2.28 -12.94
CA ILE A 264 -7.33 -2.11 -13.44
C ILE A 264 -7.22 -0.72 -14.08
N TRP A 265 -6.19 0.04 -13.74
CA TRP A 265 -5.92 1.34 -14.32
C TRP A 265 -5.34 1.19 -15.72
N HIS A 266 -5.87 1.95 -16.67
CA HIS A 266 -5.25 2.13 -17.97
C HIS A 266 -4.20 3.24 -17.86
N PHE A 267 -3.00 2.98 -18.37
CA PHE A 267 -1.84 3.84 -18.12
C PHE A 267 -0.93 3.87 -19.35
N LEU A 268 -0.85 5.03 -20.03
CA LEU A 268 -0.08 5.19 -21.26
C LEU A 268 -0.40 4.10 -22.29
N ASP A 269 0.61 3.30 -22.66
CA ASP A 269 0.49 2.12 -23.55
C ASP A 269 0.42 0.79 -22.80
N GLY A 270 0.00 0.83 -21.51
CA GLY A 270 -0.04 -0.32 -20.63
C GLY A 270 -1.17 -0.26 -19.61
N PHE A 271 -1.00 -1.00 -18.52
CA PHE A 271 -1.94 -1.03 -17.41
C PHE A 271 -1.21 -1.03 -16.07
N ALA A 272 -1.93 -0.67 -15.01
CA ALA A 272 -1.36 -0.61 -13.68
C ALA A 272 -2.31 -1.11 -12.59
N PHE A 273 -1.72 -1.71 -11.56
CA PHE A 273 -2.35 -1.91 -10.25
C PHE A 273 -1.80 -0.85 -9.31
N VAL A 274 -2.69 -0.12 -8.65
CA VAL A 274 -2.30 1.02 -7.81
C VAL A 274 -2.88 0.84 -6.41
N GLY A 275 -2.03 0.99 -5.40
CA GLY A 275 -2.42 0.92 -4.00
C GLY A 275 -1.82 2.05 -3.18
N MET A 276 -2.51 2.47 -2.13
CA MET A 276 -2.11 3.56 -1.25
C MET A 276 -0.67 3.40 -0.75
N GLY A 277 0.05 4.51 -0.60
CA GLY A 277 1.41 4.52 -0.05
C GLY A 277 2.51 4.26 -1.08
N GLY A 278 2.18 4.20 -2.38
CA GLY A 278 3.16 3.94 -3.44
C GLY A 278 3.28 2.45 -3.80
N GLN A 279 2.27 1.65 -3.46
CA GLN A 279 2.16 0.31 -4.02
C GLN A 279 1.80 0.44 -5.49
N LEU A 280 2.70 0.07 -6.38
CA LEU A 280 2.51 0.26 -7.82
C LEU A 280 3.08 -0.94 -8.58
N THR A 281 2.27 -1.52 -9.48
CA THR A 281 2.72 -2.51 -10.46
C THR A 281 2.24 -2.04 -11.83
N VAL A 282 3.17 -1.77 -12.73
CA VAL A 282 2.90 -1.27 -14.09
C VAL A 282 3.44 -2.25 -15.10
N ALA A 283 2.62 -2.61 -16.07
CA ALA A 283 2.99 -3.46 -17.19
C ALA A 283 2.84 -2.72 -18.52
N PHE A 284 3.85 -2.85 -19.37
CA PHE A 284 3.93 -2.29 -20.72
C PHE A 284 4.04 -3.44 -21.73
N PRO A 285 2.92 -4.02 -22.20
CA PRO A 285 2.94 -5.21 -23.07
C PRO A 285 3.76 -5.00 -24.35
N GLN A 286 3.68 -3.81 -24.96
CA GLN A 286 4.39 -3.52 -26.20
C GLN A 286 5.93 -3.40 -26.02
N ARG A 287 6.38 -3.20 -24.78
CA ARG A 287 7.81 -3.08 -24.43
C ARG A 287 8.32 -4.33 -23.71
N ASP A 288 7.43 -5.31 -23.46
CA ASP A 288 7.70 -6.49 -22.66
C ASP A 288 8.30 -6.13 -21.27
N LEU A 289 7.89 -5.00 -20.70
CA LEU A 289 8.44 -4.44 -19.45
C LEU A 289 7.42 -4.48 -18.32
N LEU A 290 7.86 -5.01 -17.19
CA LEU A 290 7.13 -5.00 -15.93
C LEU A 290 7.92 -4.23 -14.87
N PHE A 291 7.24 -3.35 -14.16
CA PHE A 291 7.75 -2.62 -13.01
C PHE A 291 6.85 -2.87 -11.81
N SER A 292 7.42 -3.19 -10.66
CA SER A 292 6.69 -3.30 -9.40
C SER A 292 7.47 -2.67 -8.26
N ILE A 293 6.79 -1.89 -7.41
CA ILE A 293 7.38 -1.22 -6.26
C ILE A 293 6.40 -1.22 -5.09
N THR A 294 6.92 -1.35 -3.88
CA THR A 294 6.18 -1.17 -2.64
C THR A 294 6.83 -0.11 -1.76
N GLY A 295 6.06 0.55 -0.91
CA GLY A 295 6.57 1.59 -0.03
C GLY A 295 5.52 2.16 0.91
N ASP A 296 5.92 3.11 1.77
CA ASP A 296 5.00 3.94 2.55
C ASP A 296 5.27 5.43 2.29
N ASN A 297 4.82 5.86 1.14
CA ASN A 297 4.88 7.26 0.72
C ASN A 297 3.59 8.04 1.06
N GLN A 298 2.79 7.57 2.00
CA GLN A 298 1.64 8.31 2.50
C GLN A 298 2.09 9.67 3.04
N GLY A 299 1.34 10.72 2.71
CA GLY A 299 1.70 12.07 3.10
C GLY A 299 2.87 12.70 2.31
N TYR A 300 3.41 12.03 1.30
CA TYR A 300 4.34 12.60 0.33
C TYR A 300 3.57 13.04 -0.93
N PRO A 301 3.24 14.33 -1.06
CA PRO A 301 2.52 14.81 -2.24
C PRO A 301 3.31 14.54 -3.52
N GLY A 302 2.66 13.96 -4.53
CA GLY A 302 3.29 13.66 -5.81
C GLY A 302 4.24 12.46 -5.82
N ALA A 303 4.22 11.57 -4.82
CA ALA A 303 5.06 10.38 -4.79
C ALA A 303 4.91 9.51 -6.05
N TYR A 304 3.68 9.25 -6.48
CA TYR A 304 3.42 8.46 -7.69
C TYR A 304 3.96 9.15 -8.94
N SER A 305 3.67 10.44 -9.11
CA SER A 305 4.19 11.22 -10.26
C SER A 305 5.72 11.22 -10.30
N LEU A 306 6.36 11.28 -9.12
CA LEU A 306 7.81 11.21 -9.03
C LEU A 306 8.36 9.81 -9.39
N ILE A 307 7.73 8.73 -8.87
CA ILE A 307 8.11 7.36 -9.22
C ILE A 307 7.99 7.14 -10.73
N LEU A 308 6.86 7.56 -11.30
CA LEU A 308 6.57 7.41 -12.73
C LEU A 308 7.49 8.27 -13.60
N ALA A 309 7.80 9.49 -13.19
CA ALA A 309 8.78 10.32 -13.89
C ALA A 309 10.19 9.69 -13.86
N CYS A 310 10.60 9.13 -12.72
CA CYS A 310 11.86 8.40 -12.64
C CYS A 310 11.84 7.15 -13.53
N LEU A 311 10.73 6.42 -13.57
CA LEU A 311 10.54 5.26 -14.45
C LEU A 311 10.66 5.69 -15.92
N GLN A 312 10.02 6.80 -16.31
CA GLN A 312 10.10 7.35 -17.66
C GLN A 312 11.54 7.72 -18.02
N ASP A 313 12.17 8.61 -17.23
CA ASP A 313 13.46 9.22 -17.55
C ASP A 313 14.61 8.20 -17.58
N PHE A 314 14.60 7.21 -16.68
CA PHE A 314 15.75 6.33 -16.49
C PHE A 314 15.55 4.89 -16.96
N ILE A 315 14.30 4.48 -17.20
CA ILE A 315 13.99 3.12 -17.65
C ILE A 315 13.35 3.15 -19.04
N LEU A 316 12.18 3.78 -19.21
CA LEU A 316 11.43 3.73 -20.47
C LEU A 316 12.16 4.40 -21.63
N ASP A 317 12.80 5.56 -21.39
CA ASP A 317 13.53 6.31 -22.42
C ASP A 317 14.88 5.67 -22.78
N GLU A 318 15.45 4.86 -21.86
CA GLU A 318 16.74 4.23 -22.01
C GLU A 318 16.66 2.77 -22.50
N LEU A 319 15.46 2.16 -22.46
CA LEU A 319 15.25 0.77 -22.84
C LEU A 319 15.39 0.56 -24.34
N GLN A 320 16.27 -0.36 -24.75
CA GLN A 320 16.50 -0.75 -26.14
C GLN A 320 15.78 -2.07 -26.46
N ASP A 321 15.46 -2.29 -27.74
CA ASP A 321 14.84 -3.54 -28.20
C ASP A 321 15.80 -4.74 -28.19
N SER A 322 17.10 -4.49 -28.21
CA SER A 322 18.12 -5.52 -28.23
C SER A 322 19.06 -5.42 -27.02
N PRO A 323 19.66 -6.53 -26.58
CA PRO A 323 20.65 -6.53 -25.52
C PRO A 323 21.82 -5.57 -25.82
N LEU A 324 22.33 -4.95 -24.76
CA LEU A 324 23.53 -4.12 -24.80
C LEU A 324 24.78 -4.96 -24.53
N PRO A 325 25.97 -4.44 -24.89
CA PRO A 325 27.22 -5.04 -24.45
C PRO A 325 27.29 -5.11 -22.91
N GLU A 326 27.70 -6.24 -22.38
CA GLU A 326 27.84 -6.46 -20.93
C GLU A 326 28.82 -5.45 -20.31
N ASN A 327 28.48 -4.97 -19.12
CA ASN A 327 29.30 -4.07 -18.31
C ASN A 327 29.42 -4.59 -16.87
N PRO A 328 30.32 -5.54 -16.61
CA PRO A 328 30.43 -6.17 -15.29
C PRO A 328 30.75 -5.18 -14.15
N GLU A 329 31.49 -4.10 -14.43
CA GLU A 329 31.82 -3.06 -13.45
C GLU A 329 30.56 -2.29 -13.03
N ALA A 330 29.78 -1.79 -13.98
CA ALA A 330 28.53 -1.07 -13.70
C ALA A 330 27.49 -1.99 -13.07
N PHE A 331 27.44 -3.26 -13.44
CA PHE A 331 26.57 -4.24 -12.80
C PHE A 331 26.98 -4.49 -11.34
N ALA A 332 28.27 -4.63 -11.04
CA ALA A 332 28.75 -4.77 -9.67
C ALA A 332 28.44 -3.53 -8.80
N GLU A 333 28.56 -2.31 -9.39
CA GLU A 333 28.16 -1.06 -8.71
C GLU A 333 26.65 -1.06 -8.40
N LEU A 334 25.81 -1.49 -9.34
CA LEU A 334 24.36 -1.62 -9.12
C LEU A 334 24.06 -2.63 -8.01
N GLN A 335 24.67 -3.81 -8.03
CA GLN A 335 24.49 -4.83 -6.98
C GLN A 335 24.92 -4.32 -5.60
N SER A 336 26.02 -3.57 -5.53
CA SER A 336 26.47 -2.93 -4.29
C SER A 336 25.45 -1.90 -3.79
N LEU A 337 24.89 -1.07 -4.69
CA LEU A 337 23.83 -0.15 -4.35
C LEU A 337 22.60 -0.87 -3.81
N LEU A 338 22.09 -1.88 -4.52
CA LEU A 338 20.89 -2.63 -4.12
C LEU A 338 21.08 -3.30 -2.75
N SER A 339 22.26 -3.87 -2.48
CA SER A 339 22.56 -4.51 -1.20
C SER A 339 22.70 -3.53 -0.02
N SER A 340 22.91 -2.24 -0.31
CA SER A 340 23.06 -1.19 0.71
C SER A 340 21.74 -0.47 1.07
N LEU A 341 20.64 -0.80 0.38
CA LEU A 341 19.35 -0.14 0.59
C LEU A 341 18.80 -0.40 2.00
N GLN A 342 18.39 0.69 2.67
CA GLN A 342 17.84 0.63 4.02
C GLN A 342 16.71 1.64 4.17
N LEU A 343 15.72 1.33 5.01
CA LEU A 343 14.69 2.30 5.38
C LEU A 343 15.32 3.58 5.91
N LYS A 344 14.86 4.70 5.40
CA LYS A 344 15.39 6.01 5.78
C LYS A 344 15.06 6.34 7.22
N HIS A 345 16.08 6.64 7.99
CA HIS A 345 15.94 7.36 9.25
C HIS A 345 15.72 8.86 9.00
N ILE A 346 15.28 9.59 10.00
CA ILE A 346 15.15 11.04 9.90
C ILE A 346 16.55 11.68 9.76
N PRO A 347 16.81 12.51 8.73
CA PRO A 347 18.12 13.14 8.57
C PRO A 347 18.27 14.32 9.56
N GLY A 348 19.47 14.57 10.02
CA GLY A 348 19.83 15.74 10.84
C GLY A 348 20.95 15.44 11.83
N PRO A 349 21.35 16.43 12.61
CA PRO A 349 22.35 16.27 13.67
C PRO A 349 21.94 15.20 14.68
N THR A 350 22.91 14.39 15.08
CA THR A 350 22.75 13.31 16.06
C THR A 350 23.04 13.74 17.49
N GLU A 351 23.63 14.92 17.66
CA GLU A 351 24.07 15.43 18.93
C GLU A 351 23.49 16.83 19.23
N SER A 352 23.28 17.12 20.50
CA SER A 352 22.97 18.46 21.02
C SER A 352 23.55 18.64 22.42
N ALA A 353 24.03 19.82 22.70
CA ALA A 353 24.47 20.19 24.07
C ALA A 353 23.32 20.05 25.09
N TYR A 354 22.08 20.19 24.65
CA TYR A 354 20.88 20.07 25.47
C TYR A 354 20.53 18.62 25.85
N GLN A 355 21.08 17.63 25.16
CA GLN A 355 20.79 16.21 25.38
C GLN A 355 21.01 15.78 26.85
N ASN A 356 22.12 16.22 27.44
CA ASN A 356 22.42 15.93 28.86
C ASN A 356 21.43 16.59 29.83
N THR A 357 20.94 17.77 29.49
CA THR A 357 19.93 18.50 30.29
C THR A 357 18.58 17.80 30.19
N LEU A 358 18.25 17.25 29.03
CA LEU A 358 16.98 16.55 28.77
C LEU A 358 16.94 15.15 29.39
N ASN A 359 18.10 14.51 29.54
CA ASN A 359 18.20 13.12 29.96
C ASN A 359 17.62 12.87 31.37
N GLY A 360 16.57 12.04 31.43
CA GLY A 360 15.88 11.65 32.66
C GLY A 360 14.92 12.70 33.22
N VAL A 361 14.81 13.89 32.64
CA VAL A 361 13.87 14.90 33.10
C VAL A 361 12.44 14.46 32.77
N ARG A 362 11.58 14.46 33.79
CA ARG A 362 10.18 14.17 33.69
C ARG A 362 9.40 15.45 33.39
N TYR A 363 8.57 15.38 32.34
CA TYR A 363 7.67 16.45 31.95
C TYR A 363 6.23 16.04 32.23
N ILE A 364 5.51 16.86 33.01
CA ILE A 364 4.08 16.68 33.30
C ILE A 364 3.27 17.43 32.25
N CYS A 365 2.37 16.73 31.58
CA CYS A 365 1.58 17.24 30.46
C CYS A 365 0.26 17.86 30.93
N GLU A 366 -0.14 18.96 30.28
CA GLU A 366 -1.51 19.44 30.33
C GLU A 366 -2.45 18.45 29.60
N GLU A 367 -3.76 18.57 29.87
CA GLU A 367 -4.79 17.77 29.18
C GLU A 367 -4.62 17.90 27.66
N ASN A 368 -4.59 16.78 26.96
CA ASN A 368 -4.39 16.72 25.52
C ASN A 368 -5.11 15.53 24.91
N ARG A 369 -5.36 15.60 23.60
CA ARG A 369 -6.11 14.61 22.84
C ARG A 369 -5.51 13.19 22.89
N MET A 370 -4.21 13.06 23.12
CA MET A 370 -3.49 11.79 23.13
C MET A 370 -3.49 11.12 24.49
N ASP A 371 -4.11 11.74 25.51
CA ASP A 371 -4.13 11.29 26.90
C ASP A 371 -2.72 11.04 27.48
N ILE A 372 -1.70 11.69 26.92
CA ILE A 372 -0.34 11.60 27.45
C ILE A 372 -0.23 12.50 28.67
N SER A 373 -0.10 11.89 29.84
CA SER A 373 -0.03 12.59 31.14
C SER A 373 1.39 13.01 31.52
N GLU A 374 2.39 12.28 31.06
CA GLU A 374 3.80 12.55 31.34
C GLU A 374 4.69 11.98 30.24
N PHE A 375 5.88 12.57 30.07
CA PHE A 375 6.94 11.98 29.25
C PHE A 375 8.34 12.35 29.77
N SER A 376 9.32 11.55 29.32
CA SER A 376 10.75 11.78 29.53
C SER A 376 11.57 11.16 28.40
N PHE A 377 12.84 11.53 28.33
CA PHE A 377 13.81 10.88 27.47
C PHE A 377 14.91 10.24 28.29
N ARG A 378 15.32 9.04 27.90
CA ARG A 378 16.51 8.37 28.38
C ARG A 378 17.46 8.17 27.20
N PHE A 379 18.69 8.67 27.30
CA PHE A 379 19.71 8.44 26.30
C PHE A 379 20.65 7.36 26.79
N ASP A 380 20.62 6.18 26.20
CA ASP A 380 21.38 5.00 26.64
C ASP A 380 22.82 5.00 26.06
N SER A 381 23.03 5.72 24.94
CA SER A 381 24.33 5.93 24.29
C SER A 381 24.32 7.24 23.50
N GLU A 382 25.42 7.53 22.81
CA GLU A 382 25.51 8.71 21.92
C GLU A 382 24.53 8.63 20.71
N ASP A 383 24.16 7.42 20.28
CA ASP A 383 23.38 7.18 19.06
C ASP A 383 22.04 6.48 19.32
N THR A 384 21.62 6.27 20.57
CA THR A 384 20.34 5.68 20.93
C THR A 384 19.69 6.35 22.14
N GLY A 385 18.36 6.38 22.13
CA GLY A 385 17.55 6.82 23.24
C GLY A 385 16.20 6.14 23.29
N VAL A 386 15.47 6.42 24.35
CA VAL A 386 14.11 5.92 24.59
C VAL A 386 13.19 7.09 24.88
N PHE A 387 12.12 7.22 24.15
CA PHE A 387 10.99 8.08 24.48
C PHE A 387 10.07 7.33 25.43
N CYS A 388 10.05 7.76 26.67
CA CYS A 388 9.22 7.20 27.73
C CYS A 388 7.99 8.09 27.90
N TYR A 389 6.79 7.52 27.95
CA TYR A 389 5.57 8.30 28.18
C TYR A 389 4.49 7.45 28.83
N ARG A 390 3.49 8.10 29.42
CA ARG A 390 2.31 7.46 30.00
C ARG A 390 1.06 8.02 29.34
N ASN A 391 0.21 7.12 28.85
CA ASN A 391 -1.13 7.45 28.34
C ASN A 391 -2.21 6.60 29.04
N ALA A 392 -3.46 6.62 28.55
CA ALA A 392 -4.56 5.86 29.11
C ALA A 392 -4.31 4.33 29.15
N GLN A 393 -3.43 3.80 28.29
CA GLN A 393 -3.05 2.38 28.25
C GLN A 393 -1.84 2.06 29.17
N GLY A 394 -1.34 3.01 29.95
CA GLY A 394 -0.23 2.83 30.86
C GLY A 394 1.10 3.40 30.41
N TYR A 395 2.19 2.98 31.05
CA TYR A 395 3.54 3.40 30.75
C TYR A 395 4.07 2.74 29.47
N LYS A 396 4.74 3.51 28.65
CA LYS A 396 5.25 3.14 27.32
C LYS A 396 6.72 3.50 27.19
N GLU A 397 7.46 2.66 26.49
CA GLU A 397 8.83 2.91 26.06
C GLU A 397 8.95 2.71 24.55
N LEU A 398 9.51 3.68 23.85
CA LEU A 398 9.77 3.65 22.44
C LEU A 398 11.26 3.94 22.17
N PRO A 399 12.08 2.91 21.98
CA PRO A 399 13.49 3.07 21.61
C PRO A 399 13.62 3.73 20.23
N PHE A 400 14.58 4.61 20.07
CA PHE A 400 14.89 5.27 18.80
C PHE A 400 16.40 5.43 18.58
N GLY A 401 16.80 5.59 17.31
CA GLY A 401 18.19 5.88 16.94
C GLY A 401 18.41 7.34 16.55
N LEU A 402 19.61 7.83 16.78
CA LEU A 402 20.14 9.08 16.27
C LEU A 402 21.08 8.76 15.10
N GLY A 403 20.73 9.20 13.86
CA GLY A 403 21.46 8.86 12.64
C GLY A 403 21.24 7.42 12.13
N LYS A 404 20.33 6.68 12.74
CA LYS A 404 19.93 5.32 12.35
C LYS A 404 18.50 5.03 12.79
N ASN A 405 17.89 3.97 12.23
CA ASN A 405 16.65 3.42 12.77
C ASN A 405 16.95 2.43 13.89
N VAL A 406 16.11 2.40 14.93
CA VAL A 406 15.98 1.30 15.89
C VAL A 406 14.68 0.57 15.56
N PHE A 407 14.77 -0.75 15.40
CA PHE A 407 13.64 -1.62 15.10
C PHE A 407 13.11 -2.25 16.38
N GLY A 408 11.79 -2.35 16.49
CA GLY A 408 11.12 -2.91 17.66
C GLY A 408 9.62 -2.98 17.48
N LYS A 409 8.91 -3.13 18.60
CA LYS A 409 7.45 -3.05 18.63
C LYS A 409 7.02 -1.64 19.02
N PHE A 410 6.03 -1.12 18.28
CA PHE A 410 5.37 0.12 18.65
C PHE A 410 4.56 -0.11 19.94
N PRO A 411 4.73 0.68 21.00
CA PRO A 411 4.22 0.36 22.33
C PRO A 411 2.73 0.68 22.53
N GLN A 412 1.94 0.55 21.50
CA GLN A 412 0.50 0.77 21.48
C GLN A 412 -0.18 -0.43 20.83
N TRP A 413 -1.35 -0.83 21.35
CA TRP A 413 -2.12 -1.90 20.75
C TRP A 413 -2.52 -1.59 19.31
N GLY A 414 -2.23 -2.52 18.43
CA GLY A 414 -2.58 -2.44 17.03
C GLY A 414 -3.94 -3.04 16.71
N TYR A 415 -4.22 -3.11 15.42
CA TYR A 415 -5.36 -3.85 14.91
C TYR A 415 -5.10 -5.36 14.93
N SER A 416 -6.18 -6.13 14.85
CA SER A 416 -6.13 -7.59 14.76
C SER A 416 -5.21 -8.07 13.64
N ASP A 417 -4.54 -9.20 13.86
CA ASP A 417 -3.73 -9.86 12.85
C ASP A 417 -4.58 -10.45 11.71
N GLU A 418 -5.82 -10.76 11.98
CA GLU A 418 -6.73 -11.44 11.07
C GLU A 418 -7.82 -10.52 10.52
N TYR A 419 -8.36 -9.63 11.34
CA TYR A 419 -9.49 -8.77 10.98
C TYR A 419 -9.06 -7.33 10.78
N GLY A 420 -9.34 -6.80 9.59
CA GLY A 420 -8.99 -5.43 9.23
C GLY A 420 -9.78 -4.38 9.99
N GLY A 421 -9.09 -3.39 10.52
CA GLY A 421 -9.70 -2.24 11.19
C GLY A 421 -10.30 -2.52 12.57
N LEU A 422 -10.11 -3.71 13.15
CA LEU A 422 -10.56 -4.05 14.49
C LEU A 422 -9.40 -4.03 15.48
N SER A 423 -9.65 -3.58 16.69
CA SER A 423 -8.70 -3.70 17.79
C SER A 423 -8.32 -5.15 18.02
N GLY A 424 -7.02 -5.42 18.13
CA GLY A 424 -6.47 -6.77 18.20
C GLY A 424 -6.43 -7.38 19.59
N GLY A 425 -6.80 -6.65 20.62
CA GLY A 425 -6.57 -7.05 22.00
C GLY A 425 -5.15 -6.76 22.49
N ASP A 426 -4.87 -7.11 23.73
CA ASP A 426 -3.74 -6.58 24.51
C ASP A 426 -2.36 -7.05 24.07
N ASP A 427 -2.28 -8.08 23.24
CA ASP A 427 -0.99 -8.73 22.89
C ASP A 427 -0.50 -8.40 21.48
N PHE A 428 -1.19 -7.51 20.76
CA PHE A 428 -0.87 -7.22 19.36
C PHE A 428 -0.23 -5.85 19.19
N PHE A 429 1.10 -5.86 18.94
CA PHE A 429 1.90 -4.67 18.70
C PHE A 429 2.53 -4.73 17.31
N TYR A 430 2.44 -3.61 16.57
CA TYR A 430 3.06 -3.52 15.25
C TYR A 430 4.57 -3.42 15.32
N ASP A 431 5.24 -3.98 14.32
CA ASP A 431 6.65 -3.71 14.08
C ASP A 431 6.84 -2.26 13.63
N CYS A 432 7.87 -1.61 14.17
CA CYS A 432 8.19 -0.24 13.82
C CYS A 432 9.68 0.01 13.68
N ALA A 433 10.01 1.08 12.96
CA ALA A 433 11.33 1.67 12.88
C ALA A 433 11.25 3.10 13.44
N ALA A 434 12.06 3.40 14.46
CA ALA A 434 12.05 4.72 15.08
C ALA A 434 13.44 5.39 15.02
N SER A 435 13.46 6.66 14.67
CA SER A 435 14.67 7.47 14.59
C SER A 435 14.40 8.90 15.05
N ALA A 436 15.43 9.58 15.55
CA ALA A 436 15.34 10.98 15.93
C ALA A 436 16.52 11.80 15.40
N ALA A 437 16.33 13.09 15.32
CA ALA A 437 17.37 14.03 14.97
C ALA A 437 17.12 15.37 15.68
N TRP A 438 18.18 16.03 16.05
CA TRP A 438 18.12 17.40 16.52
C TRP A 438 17.94 18.35 15.34
N ARG A 439 17.01 19.29 15.44
CA ARG A 439 16.82 20.36 14.42
C ARG A 439 17.44 21.68 14.86
N GLU A 440 17.43 21.90 16.15
CA GLU A 440 18.02 23.02 16.87
C GLU A 440 18.53 22.47 18.20
N GLU A 441 19.29 23.24 18.94
CA GLU A 441 19.86 22.82 20.23
C GLU A 441 18.78 22.28 21.19
N GLN A 442 17.61 22.93 21.24
CA GLN A 442 16.48 22.58 22.11
C GLN A 442 15.26 22.04 21.33
N LYS A 443 15.49 21.47 20.15
CA LYS A 443 14.40 20.90 19.34
C LYS A 443 14.77 19.51 18.81
N LEU A 444 14.13 18.49 19.34
CA LEU A 444 14.26 17.10 18.92
C LEU A 444 13.07 16.70 18.05
N VAL A 445 13.31 16.01 16.96
CA VAL A 445 12.25 15.42 16.12
C VAL A 445 12.40 13.90 16.14
N LEU A 446 11.36 13.22 16.55
CA LEU A 446 11.22 11.77 16.51
C LEU A 446 10.34 11.39 15.33
N LYS A 447 10.79 10.43 14.53
CA LYS A 447 10.01 9.80 13.47
C LYS A 447 9.79 8.33 13.79
N VAL A 448 8.56 7.87 13.67
CA VAL A 448 8.19 6.45 13.77
C VAL A 448 7.54 6.01 12.48
N GLN A 449 8.01 4.89 11.94
CA GLN A 449 7.47 4.21 10.79
C GLN A 449 6.92 2.85 11.23
N ILE A 450 5.66 2.59 10.98
CA ILE A 450 5.07 1.25 11.16
C ILE A 450 5.43 0.42 9.93
N ILE A 451 6.06 -0.72 10.13
CA ILE A 451 6.60 -1.61 9.09
C ILE A 451 5.93 -2.99 9.15
N ASP A 452 4.62 -2.99 9.26
CA ASP A 452 3.78 -4.17 9.42
C ASP A 452 2.70 -4.20 8.34
N LYS A 453 1.66 -5.01 8.47
CA LYS A 453 0.49 -5.10 7.57
C LYS A 453 -0.35 -3.83 7.47
N TYR A 454 -0.19 -2.91 8.37
CA TYR A 454 -0.71 -1.55 8.28
C TYR A 454 0.48 -0.61 8.16
N LEU A 455 0.44 0.27 7.16
CA LEU A 455 1.48 1.26 6.95
C LEU A 455 1.05 2.58 7.55
N GLY A 456 2.03 3.31 8.07
CA GLY A 456 1.82 4.64 8.60
C GLY A 456 3.02 5.12 9.36
N ASN A 457 3.10 6.42 9.50
CA ASN A 457 4.17 7.03 10.26
C ASN A 457 3.68 8.27 10.99
N PHE A 458 4.40 8.65 12.02
CA PHE A 458 4.21 9.94 12.66
C PHE A 458 5.54 10.64 12.97
N PHE A 459 5.44 11.94 13.10
CA PHE A 459 6.50 12.82 13.54
C PHE A 459 6.08 13.48 14.84
N ALA A 460 6.94 13.41 15.86
CA ALA A 460 6.78 14.15 17.11
C ALA A 460 7.90 15.19 17.20
N ILE A 461 7.54 16.46 17.20
CA ILE A 461 8.46 17.59 17.31
C ILE A 461 8.40 18.09 18.75
N PHE A 462 9.49 17.95 19.48
CA PHE A 462 9.66 18.41 20.85
C PHE A 462 10.48 19.69 20.85
N SER A 463 9.92 20.76 21.39
CA SER A 463 10.60 22.03 21.58
C SER A 463 10.64 22.34 23.08
N PHE A 464 11.84 22.63 23.61
CA PHE A 464 12.09 22.87 25.04
C PHE A 464 12.49 24.31 25.26
N ARG A 465 11.98 24.93 26.33
CA ARG A 465 12.38 26.27 26.74
C ARG A 465 11.98 26.56 28.20
N ASP A 466 12.86 27.13 28.97
CA ASP A 466 12.59 27.63 30.31
C ASP A 466 11.89 26.63 31.25
N GLY A 467 12.29 25.35 31.18
CA GLY A 467 11.68 24.25 31.93
C GLY A 467 10.32 23.79 31.36
N GLY A 468 9.86 24.38 30.27
CA GLY A 468 8.68 23.96 29.56
C GLY A 468 9.00 23.13 28.34
N ALA A 469 8.01 22.38 27.86
CA ALA A 469 8.05 21.69 26.58
C ALA A 469 6.74 21.88 25.82
N CYS A 470 6.85 22.06 24.50
CA CYS A 470 5.72 21.98 23.58
C CYS A 470 6.00 20.87 22.57
N VAL A 471 5.06 19.96 22.43
CA VAL A 471 5.17 18.83 21.51
C VAL A 471 4.08 18.92 20.46
N HIS A 472 4.46 18.78 19.20
CA HIS A 472 3.51 18.62 18.10
C HIS A 472 3.67 17.25 17.48
N ILE A 473 2.61 16.45 17.49
CA ILE A 473 2.57 15.15 16.82
C ILE A 473 1.66 15.26 15.60
N SER A 474 2.20 14.91 14.45
CA SER A 474 1.49 14.76 13.18
C SER A 474 1.68 13.35 12.65
N LYS A 475 0.64 12.79 12.02
CA LYS A 475 0.69 11.44 11.47
C LYS A 475 0.23 11.39 10.02
N THR A 476 0.71 10.37 9.32
CA THR A 476 0.19 9.90 8.03
C THR A 476 -0.07 8.40 8.16
N ALA A 477 -1.31 8.04 8.31
CA ALA A 477 -1.75 6.66 8.46
C ALA A 477 -3.24 6.59 8.13
N GLU A 478 -3.76 5.41 7.98
CA GLU A 478 -5.20 5.10 7.98
C GLU A 478 -5.81 5.52 9.34
N ASP A 479 -6.85 4.83 9.78
CA ASP A 479 -7.50 5.12 11.05
C ASP A 479 -6.66 4.72 12.29
N PHE A 480 -5.74 3.77 12.18
CA PHE A 480 -4.89 3.41 13.30
C PHE A 480 -3.88 4.53 13.63
N LEU A 481 -3.39 4.55 14.85
CA LEU A 481 -2.62 5.66 15.42
C LEU A 481 -3.39 6.99 15.50
N HIS A 482 -4.73 6.94 15.40
CA HIS A 482 -5.57 8.15 15.37
C HIS A 482 -5.40 9.02 16.62
N GLU A 483 -5.09 8.43 17.76
CA GLU A 483 -4.77 9.10 19.01
C GLU A 483 -3.48 9.91 18.95
N TYR A 484 -2.52 9.54 18.09
CA TYR A 484 -1.22 10.22 17.98
C TYR A 484 -1.26 11.40 17.00
N TYR A 485 -2.10 12.40 17.33
CA TYR A 485 -2.24 13.62 16.53
C TYR A 485 -2.66 14.79 17.41
N GLY A 486 -1.86 15.86 17.43
CA GLY A 486 -2.18 17.08 18.16
C GLY A 486 -0.99 17.72 18.87
N TRP A 487 -1.32 18.54 19.87
CA TRP A 487 -0.36 19.33 20.65
C TRP A 487 -0.35 18.90 22.11
N ILE A 488 0.81 18.98 22.74
CA ILE A 488 1.00 18.79 24.18
C ILE A 488 1.82 19.97 24.71
N ASN A 489 1.34 20.62 25.77
CA ASN A 489 2.14 21.49 26.59
C ASN A 489 2.55 20.72 27.86
N ALA A 490 3.78 20.90 28.31
CA ALA A 490 4.28 20.20 29.49
C ALA A 490 5.31 21.04 30.24
N ARG A 491 5.53 20.73 31.52
CA ARG A 491 6.50 21.34 32.36
C ARG A 491 7.39 20.29 33.05
N ALA A 492 8.66 20.58 33.14
CA ALA A 492 9.60 19.77 33.91
C ALA A 492 9.23 19.80 35.41
N GLU A 493 9.26 18.63 36.02
CA GLU A 493 9.05 18.42 37.47
C GLU A 493 10.36 18.47 38.24
#